data_8581f6f063d47df4a99852c82a51839a
#
_entry.id   8581f6f063d47df4a99852c82a51839a
#
_cell.length_a   1.000
_cell.length_b   1.000
_cell.length_c   1.000
_cell.angle_alpha   90.00
_cell.angle_beta   90.00
_cell.angle_gamma   90.00
#
_symmetry.space_group_name_H-M   'P 1'
#
loop_
_entity.id
_entity.type
_entity.pdbx_description
1 polymer ?
#
loop_
_entity_poly.entity_id
_entity_poly.type
_entity_poly.pdbx_seq_one_letter_code
_entity_poly.pdbx_strand_id
1 'polypeptide(L)'
;MNNKYTFVGALRPFSLVVAIATCGLGVSLALIDNADERWLAWLVLLTGLLLQIAVNLVNDTPDLMNPELDQLSRQNILRNQKIGWIIMLLAVMLGLYMVSIRGWPLLLLGMVGVAGAWGYTGGKVNYKQRGLGIVLVFLLMGVLLIGGSYYVLSGLYTWRVFWLSLPFSLLSSLLLLSNELRDYESDRDAGIRTLIVRIGYHSGVRLYYLLISLVYLICVMLYWAGILPGFFMLLITSLALVGPLNLLDSPTTQRQRLTPLTGRFYLLFGATYLATLWMDLP
;
A
#
# COMPACT_ATOMS: atom_id res chain seq x y z
N MET A 1 -8.60 10.86 -24.96
CA MET A 1 -8.35 9.43 -24.63
C MET A 1 -8.12 9.32 -23.14
N ASN A 2 -8.90 8.51 -22.45
CA ASN A 2 -8.72 8.31 -20.99
C ASN A 2 -7.49 7.43 -20.76
N ASN A 3 -6.39 8.02 -20.30
CA ASN A 3 -5.10 7.33 -20.12
C ASN A 3 -5.13 6.28 -19.01
N LYS A 4 -6.21 6.24 -18.20
CA LYS A 4 -6.43 5.34 -17.07
C LYS A 4 -6.38 3.86 -17.50
N TYR A 5 -7.02 3.50 -18.61
CA TYR A 5 -7.18 2.11 -19.04
C TYR A 5 -6.06 1.60 -19.95
N THR A 6 -5.10 2.45 -20.33
CA THR A 6 -3.87 1.96 -20.98
C THR A 6 -3.12 1.03 -20.03
N PHE A 7 -2.29 0.14 -20.58
CA PHE A 7 -1.53 -0.81 -19.75
C PHE A 7 -0.72 -0.10 -18.66
N VAL A 8 0.02 0.96 -19.02
CA VAL A 8 0.83 1.75 -18.07
C VAL A 8 -0.05 2.48 -17.05
N GLY A 9 -1.18 3.04 -17.49
CA GLY A 9 -2.14 3.68 -16.57
C GLY A 9 -2.73 2.71 -15.57
N ALA A 10 -3.11 1.51 -16.02
CA ALA A 10 -3.67 0.46 -15.18
C ALA A 10 -2.66 -0.12 -14.19
N LEU A 11 -1.35 -0.09 -14.49
CA LEU A 11 -0.30 -0.52 -13.55
C LEU A 11 -0.23 0.31 -12.27
N ARG A 12 -0.72 1.57 -12.30
CA ARG A 12 -0.72 2.48 -11.13
C ARG A 12 0.64 2.53 -10.44
N PRO A 13 1.68 3.14 -11.03
CA PRO A 13 3.08 3.05 -10.56
C PRO A 13 3.28 3.34 -9.07
N PHE A 14 2.51 4.26 -8.50
CA PHE A 14 2.62 4.58 -7.06
C PHE A 14 2.26 3.42 -6.14
N SER A 15 1.29 2.57 -6.51
CA SER A 15 0.95 1.40 -5.70
C SER A 15 2.00 0.29 -5.81
N LEU A 16 2.71 0.19 -6.94
CA LEU A 16 3.85 -0.73 -7.08
C LEU A 16 4.99 -0.34 -6.13
N VAL A 17 5.24 0.95 -6.00
CA VAL A 17 6.24 1.47 -5.07
C VAL A 17 5.86 1.13 -3.62
N VAL A 18 4.59 1.24 -3.25
CA VAL A 18 4.12 0.84 -1.90
C VAL A 18 4.39 -0.64 -1.66
N ALA A 19 4.04 -1.51 -2.62
CA ALA A 19 4.27 -2.95 -2.49
C ALA A 19 5.77 -3.29 -2.30
N ILE A 20 6.65 -2.66 -3.09
CA ILE A 20 8.10 -2.85 -2.95
C ILE A 20 8.60 -2.33 -1.61
N ALA A 21 8.14 -1.15 -1.18
CA ALA A 21 8.58 -0.55 0.07
C ALA A 21 8.11 -1.34 1.30
N THR A 22 6.87 -1.83 1.30
CA THR A 22 6.35 -2.65 2.42
C THR A 22 6.99 -4.03 2.47
N CYS A 23 7.09 -4.74 1.35
CA CYS A 23 7.85 -6.00 1.30
C CYS A 23 9.33 -5.77 1.65
N GLY A 24 9.91 -4.69 1.14
CA GLY A 24 11.31 -4.31 1.39
C GLY A 24 11.59 -4.04 2.87
N LEU A 25 10.66 -3.41 3.60
CA LEU A 25 10.80 -3.25 5.04
C LEU A 25 10.83 -4.62 5.76
N GLY A 26 9.89 -5.51 5.45
CA GLY A 26 9.86 -6.84 6.06
C GLY A 26 11.13 -7.65 5.76
N VAL A 27 11.59 -7.60 4.51
CA VAL A 27 12.86 -8.22 4.07
C VAL A 27 14.06 -7.61 4.83
N SER A 28 14.14 -6.26 4.89
CA SER A 28 15.24 -5.56 5.58
C SER A 28 15.30 -5.92 7.05
N LEU A 29 14.16 -5.96 7.74
CA LEU A 29 14.11 -6.37 9.15
C LEU A 29 14.59 -7.81 9.35
N ALA A 30 14.20 -8.73 8.47
CA ALA A 30 14.68 -10.11 8.54
C ALA A 30 16.20 -10.22 8.31
N LEU A 31 16.74 -9.44 7.37
CA LEU A 31 18.19 -9.40 7.11
C LEU A 31 18.96 -8.78 8.26
N ILE A 32 18.44 -7.74 8.91
CA ILE A 32 19.00 -7.13 10.13
C ILE A 32 19.02 -8.16 11.27
N ASP A 33 17.96 -8.96 11.40
CA ASP A 33 17.87 -10.02 12.41
C ASP A 33 18.64 -11.30 11.99
N ASN A 34 19.55 -11.20 10.99
CA ASN A 34 20.44 -12.27 10.50
C ASN A 34 19.71 -13.51 9.97
N ALA A 35 18.61 -13.32 9.24
CA ALA A 35 17.95 -14.44 8.56
C ALA A 35 18.90 -15.14 7.57
N ASP A 36 18.97 -16.46 7.65
CA ASP A 36 19.92 -17.28 6.88
C ASP A 36 19.51 -17.38 5.40
N GLU A 37 18.21 -17.41 5.12
CA GLU A 37 17.69 -17.67 3.78
C GLU A 37 17.55 -16.41 2.93
N ARG A 38 18.65 -15.70 2.72
CA ARG A 38 18.69 -14.41 1.98
C ARG A 38 18.15 -14.47 0.55
N TRP A 39 18.20 -15.63 -0.09
CA TRP A 39 17.67 -15.83 -1.44
C TRP A 39 16.14 -15.65 -1.52
N LEU A 40 15.43 -15.94 -0.41
CA LEU A 40 13.99 -15.70 -0.32
C LEU A 40 13.61 -14.22 -0.42
N ALA A 41 14.54 -13.30 -0.13
CA ALA A 41 14.30 -11.86 -0.26
C ALA A 41 13.84 -11.47 -1.67
N TRP A 42 14.53 -11.98 -2.69
CA TRP A 42 14.15 -11.74 -4.09
C TRP A 42 12.79 -12.33 -4.43
N LEU A 43 12.50 -13.51 -3.91
CA LEU A 43 11.23 -14.19 -4.14
C LEU A 43 10.06 -13.41 -3.52
N VAL A 44 10.24 -12.91 -2.29
CA VAL A 44 9.23 -12.07 -1.60
C VAL A 44 8.98 -10.79 -2.39
N LEU A 45 10.04 -10.06 -2.76
CA LEU A 45 9.92 -8.81 -3.51
C LEU A 45 9.25 -9.02 -4.87
N LEU A 46 9.66 -10.07 -5.59
CA LEU A 46 9.08 -10.43 -6.89
C LEU A 46 7.59 -10.79 -6.73
N THR A 47 7.26 -11.64 -5.77
CA THR A 47 5.87 -12.07 -5.53
C THR A 47 4.98 -10.91 -5.13
N GLY A 48 5.45 -10.04 -4.23
CA GLY A 48 4.73 -8.83 -3.82
C GLY A 48 4.49 -7.88 -5.00
N LEU A 49 5.49 -7.69 -5.85
CA LEU A 49 5.36 -6.87 -7.05
C LEU A 49 4.38 -7.47 -8.05
N LEU A 50 4.48 -8.76 -8.34
CA LEU A 50 3.57 -9.47 -9.27
C LEU A 50 2.14 -9.43 -8.75
N LEU A 51 1.92 -9.66 -7.46
CA LEU A 51 0.60 -9.59 -6.83
C LEU A 51 -0.01 -8.19 -7.00
N GLN A 52 0.77 -7.14 -6.74
CA GLN A 52 0.29 -5.76 -6.89
C GLN A 52 -0.02 -5.41 -8.35
N ILE A 53 0.81 -5.84 -9.30
CA ILE A 53 0.56 -5.68 -10.75
C ILE A 53 -0.76 -6.37 -11.11
N ALA A 54 -0.94 -7.62 -10.70
CA ALA A 54 -2.12 -8.41 -11.00
C ALA A 54 -3.40 -7.74 -10.46
N VAL A 55 -3.39 -7.33 -9.19
CA VAL A 55 -4.51 -6.62 -8.55
C VAL A 55 -4.84 -5.33 -9.29
N ASN A 56 -3.83 -4.53 -9.66
CA ASN A 56 -4.04 -3.28 -10.38
C ASN A 56 -4.68 -3.52 -11.76
N LEU A 57 -4.21 -4.51 -12.52
CA LEU A 57 -4.73 -4.82 -13.86
C LEU A 57 -6.17 -5.36 -13.84
N VAL A 58 -6.58 -6.04 -12.77
CA VAL A 58 -7.94 -6.58 -12.60
C VAL A 58 -8.89 -5.55 -12.00
N ASN A 59 -8.39 -4.55 -11.31
CA ASN A 59 -9.18 -3.61 -10.50
C ASN A 59 -10.14 -2.71 -11.32
N ASP A 60 -9.90 -2.53 -12.61
CA ASP A 60 -10.77 -1.73 -13.50
C ASP A 60 -11.89 -2.58 -14.16
N THR A 61 -11.96 -3.89 -13.87
CA THR A 61 -13.00 -4.79 -14.42
C THR A 61 -14.44 -4.34 -14.16
N PRO A 62 -14.81 -3.81 -12.98
CA PRO A 62 -16.16 -3.31 -12.73
C PRO A 62 -16.58 -2.17 -13.68
N ASP A 63 -15.61 -1.40 -14.20
CA ASP A 63 -15.90 -0.29 -15.13
C ASP A 63 -16.47 -0.78 -16.46
N LEU A 64 -16.35 -2.08 -16.81
CA LEU A 64 -16.99 -2.71 -17.98
C LEU A 64 -18.52 -2.64 -17.95
N MET A 65 -19.12 -2.46 -16.78
CA MET A 65 -20.57 -2.30 -16.63
C MET A 65 -21.05 -0.90 -17.00
N ASN A 66 -20.14 0.08 -17.16
CA ASN A 66 -20.51 1.42 -17.60
C ASN A 66 -20.89 1.39 -19.09
N PRO A 67 -22.17 1.74 -19.45
CA PRO A 67 -22.62 1.74 -20.85
C PRO A 67 -21.95 2.84 -21.69
N GLU A 68 -21.46 3.91 -21.07
CA GLU A 68 -20.79 5.04 -21.76
C GLU A 68 -19.30 4.75 -22.05
N LEU A 69 -18.80 3.57 -21.66
CA LEU A 69 -17.39 3.22 -21.87
C LEU A 69 -17.12 3.02 -23.36
N ASP A 70 -16.16 3.76 -23.91
CA ASP A 70 -15.74 3.64 -25.30
C ASP A 70 -15.14 2.26 -25.62
N GLN A 71 -15.22 1.86 -26.90
CA GLN A 71 -14.81 0.51 -27.34
C GLN A 71 -13.33 0.23 -27.07
N LEU A 72 -12.45 1.22 -27.25
CA LEU A 72 -11.00 1.08 -27.02
C LEU A 72 -10.70 0.85 -25.52
N SER A 73 -11.32 1.64 -24.64
CA SER A 73 -11.21 1.46 -23.20
C SER A 73 -11.70 0.07 -22.76
N ARG A 74 -12.83 -0.40 -23.32
CA ARG A 74 -13.34 -1.75 -23.06
C ARG A 74 -12.36 -2.85 -23.48
N GLN A 75 -11.75 -2.74 -24.64
CA GLN A 75 -10.74 -3.69 -25.13
C GLN A 75 -9.48 -3.68 -24.23
N ASN A 76 -9.03 -2.50 -23.83
CA ASN A 76 -7.88 -2.35 -22.93
C ASN A 76 -8.15 -3.00 -21.57
N ILE A 77 -9.32 -2.78 -20.95
CA ILE A 77 -9.67 -3.42 -19.68
C ILE A 77 -9.68 -4.95 -19.82
N LEU A 78 -10.32 -5.48 -20.87
CA LEU A 78 -10.37 -6.94 -21.09
C LEU A 78 -8.97 -7.55 -21.29
N ARG A 79 -8.10 -6.86 -22.04
CA ARG A 79 -6.70 -7.29 -22.20
C ARG A 79 -5.96 -7.25 -20.88
N ASN A 80 -6.02 -6.15 -20.16
CA ASN A 80 -5.35 -5.97 -18.87
C ASN A 80 -5.83 -7.00 -17.86
N GLN A 81 -7.14 -7.29 -17.82
CA GLN A 81 -7.73 -8.33 -16.98
C GLN A 81 -7.14 -9.72 -17.26
N LYS A 82 -7.04 -10.11 -18.56
CA LYS A 82 -6.43 -11.41 -18.93
C LYS A 82 -4.98 -11.51 -18.47
N ILE A 83 -4.18 -10.47 -18.72
CA ILE A 83 -2.78 -10.41 -18.28
C ILE A 83 -2.72 -10.45 -16.74
N GLY A 84 -3.59 -9.70 -16.08
CA GLY A 84 -3.68 -9.65 -14.60
C GLY A 84 -3.93 -11.04 -14.01
N TRP A 85 -4.85 -11.83 -14.56
CA TRP A 85 -5.10 -13.20 -14.08
C TRP A 85 -3.93 -14.15 -14.29
N ILE A 86 -3.19 -14.03 -15.41
CA ILE A 86 -1.97 -14.84 -15.65
C ILE A 86 -0.90 -14.50 -14.61
N ILE A 87 -0.67 -13.19 -14.36
CA ILE A 87 0.30 -12.74 -13.35
C ILE A 87 -0.16 -13.14 -11.93
N MET A 88 -1.45 -13.09 -11.65
CA MET A 88 -2.02 -13.54 -10.37
C MET A 88 -1.73 -15.02 -10.12
N LEU A 89 -1.95 -15.86 -11.15
CA LEU A 89 -1.64 -17.30 -11.05
C LEU A 89 -0.15 -17.53 -10.75
N LEU A 90 0.75 -16.81 -11.43
CA LEU A 90 2.19 -16.89 -11.17
C LEU A 90 2.53 -16.46 -9.73
N ALA A 91 1.97 -15.34 -9.25
CA ALA A 91 2.18 -14.88 -7.89
C ALA A 91 1.67 -15.88 -6.85
N VAL A 92 0.52 -16.51 -7.11
CA VAL A 92 -0.02 -17.57 -6.23
C VAL A 92 0.90 -18.80 -6.22
N MET A 93 1.42 -19.24 -7.36
CA MET A 93 2.38 -20.37 -7.42
C MET A 93 3.65 -20.07 -6.61
N LEU A 94 4.21 -18.88 -6.75
CA LEU A 94 5.37 -18.46 -5.95
C LEU A 94 5.03 -18.38 -4.46
N GLY A 95 3.83 -17.89 -4.13
CA GLY A 95 3.31 -17.87 -2.75
C GLY A 95 3.18 -19.28 -2.16
N LEU A 96 2.62 -20.23 -2.90
CA LEU A 96 2.50 -21.64 -2.49
C LEU A 96 3.87 -22.31 -2.34
N TYR A 97 4.83 -21.96 -3.19
CA TYR A 97 6.21 -22.40 -3.01
C TYR A 97 6.79 -21.90 -1.69
N MET A 98 6.60 -20.61 -1.32
CA MET A 98 7.01 -20.10 -0.01
C MET A 98 6.27 -20.79 1.14
N VAL A 99 4.99 -21.14 0.96
CA VAL A 99 4.21 -21.94 1.93
C VAL A 99 4.81 -23.33 2.12
N SER A 100 5.32 -23.99 1.07
CA SER A 100 5.98 -25.30 1.22
C SER A 100 7.24 -25.24 2.07
N ILE A 101 7.86 -24.06 2.18
CA ILE A 101 9.05 -23.83 3.02
C ILE A 101 8.66 -23.43 4.46
N ARG A 102 7.65 -22.54 4.61
CA ARG A 102 7.29 -21.90 5.89
C ARG A 102 6.04 -22.47 6.57
N GLY A 103 5.36 -23.35 5.87
CA GLY A 103 4.21 -24.07 6.43
C GLY A 103 2.89 -23.28 6.47
N TRP A 104 1.94 -23.85 7.18
CA TRP A 104 0.54 -23.41 7.22
C TRP A 104 0.31 -21.98 7.77
N PRO A 105 1.14 -21.38 8.66
CA PRO A 105 0.89 -19.99 9.07
C PRO A 105 0.97 -19.02 7.90
N LEU A 106 1.93 -19.23 6.96
CA LEU A 106 2.02 -18.39 5.76
C LEU A 106 0.82 -18.60 4.83
N LEU A 107 0.29 -19.83 4.75
CA LEU A 107 -0.93 -20.11 3.98
C LEU A 107 -2.13 -19.32 4.54
N LEU A 108 -2.30 -19.28 5.85
CA LEU A 108 -3.36 -18.50 6.49
C LEU A 108 -3.21 -17.00 6.20
N LEU A 109 -1.99 -16.46 6.32
CA LEU A 109 -1.72 -15.05 5.97
C LEU A 109 -2.07 -14.77 4.51
N GLY A 110 -1.70 -15.67 3.60
CA GLY A 110 -2.04 -15.58 2.18
C GLY A 110 -3.55 -15.60 1.94
N MET A 111 -4.29 -16.50 2.59
CA MET A 111 -5.75 -16.58 2.49
C MET A 111 -6.43 -15.31 3.00
N VAL A 112 -5.98 -14.74 4.12
CA VAL A 112 -6.47 -13.44 4.64
C VAL A 112 -6.19 -12.33 3.64
N GLY A 113 -5.00 -12.29 3.04
CA GLY A 113 -4.63 -11.32 1.99
C GLY A 113 -5.54 -11.42 0.77
N VAL A 114 -5.77 -12.63 0.25
CA VAL A 114 -6.65 -12.89 -0.91
C VAL A 114 -8.10 -12.51 -0.58
N ALA A 115 -8.62 -12.92 0.58
CA ALA A 115 -9.96 -12.57 1.02
C ALA A 115 -10.16 -11.05 1.15
N GLY A 116 -9.15 -10.35 1.70
CA GLY A 116 -9.16 -8.90 1.81
C GLY A 116 -9.11 -8.20 0.45
N ALA A 117 -8.25 -8.65 -0.46
CA ALA A 117 -8.16 -8.12 -1.83
C ALA A 117 -9.46 -8.35 -2.62
N TRP A 118 -10.03 -9.55 -2.52
CA TRP A 118 -11.33 -9.85 -3.14
C TRP A 118 -12.45 -8.97 -2.59
N GLY A 119 -12.54 -8.85 -1.26
CA GLY A 119 -13.57 -8.05 -0.60
C GLY A 119 -13.42 -6.55 -0.80
N TYR A 120 -12.27 -6.07 -1.27
CA TYR A 120 -12.02 -4.64 -1.43
C TYR A 120 -12.94 -4.00 -2.48
N THR A 121 -13.04 -4.59 -3.67
CA THR A 121 -13.89 -4.10 -4.77
C THR A 121 -14.95 -5.10 -5.21
N GLY A 122 -14.87 -6.36 -4.78
CA GLY A 122 -15.68 -7.47 -5.27
C GLY A 122 -16.95 -7.74 -4.46
N GLY A 123 -17.96 -8.21 -5.18
CA GLY A 123 -19.17 -8.83 -4.64
C GLY A 123 -20.01 -7.94 -3.71
N LYS A 124 -20.79 -8.59 -2.85
CA LYS A 124 -21.67 -7.94 -1.86
C LYS A 124 -20.91 -7.25 -0.71
N VAL A 125 -19.63 -7.58 -0.52
CA VAL A 125 -18.82 -7.09 0.61
C VAL A 125 -18.32 -5.69 0.32
N ASN A 126 -17.69 -5.43 -0.83
CA ASN A 126 -17.21 -4.14 -1.35
C ASN A 126 -16.77 -3.15 -0.25
N TYR A 127 -15.65 -3.47 0.40
CA TYR A 127 -15.14 -2.65 1.53
C TYR A 127 -14.83 -1.22 1.14
N LYS A 128 -14.41 -0.97 -0.12
CA LYS A 128 -14.20 0.38 -0.64
C LYS A 128 -15.47 1.21 -0.50
N GLN A 129 -16.61 0.67 -0.92
CA GLN A 129 -17.90 1.35 -0.83
C GLN A 129 -18.45 1.44 0.61
N ARG A 130 -17.92 0.66 1.55
CA ARG A 130 -18.28 0.77 2.97
C ARG A 130 -17.42 1.78 3.73
N GLY A 131 -16.44 2.39 3.09
CA GLY A 131 -15.51 3.33 3.71
C GLY A 131 -14.43 2.64 4.56
N LEU A 132 -14.20 1.34 4.37
CA LEU A 132 -13.22 0.56 5.14
C LEU A 132 -11.86 0.46 4.44
N GLY A 133 -11.70 1.09 3.27
CA GLY A 133 -10.49 0.98 2.44
C GLY A 133 -9.21 1.35 3.20
N ILE A 134 -9.23 2.47 3.92
CA ILE A 134 -8.06 2.98 4.68
C ILE A 134 -7.62 2.01 5.77
N VAL A 135 -8.58 1.43 6.51
CA VAL A 135 -8.29 0.43 7.56
C VAL A 135 -7.74 -0.85 6.95
N LEU A 136 -8.32 -1.32 5.83
CA LEU A 136 -7.84 -2.52 5.16
C LEU A 136 -6.43 -2.36 4.58
N VAL A 137 -6.13 -1.20 4.00
CA VAL A 137 -4.76 -0.92 3.53
C VAL A 137 -3.78 -0.91 4.68
N PHE A 138 -4.14 -0.30 5.82
CA PHE A 138 -3.33 -0.36 7.05
C PHE A 138 -3.00 -1.80 7.45
N LEU A 139 -4.01 -2.67 7.50
CA LEU A 139 -3.84 -4.05 7.94
C LEU A 139 -3.15 -4.92 6.88
N LEU A 140 -3.66 -4.92 5.64
CA LEU A 140 -3.24 -5.87 4.61
C LEU A 140 -1.93 -5.45 3.93
N MET A 141 -1.86 -4.20 3.45
CA MET A 141 -0.66 -3.68 2.76
C MET A 141 0.42 -3.20 3.73
N GLY A 142 0.06 -2.90 4.97
CA GLY A 142 0.97 -2.55 6.05
C GLY A 142 1.34 -3.77 6.88
N VAL A 143 0.64 -3.95 8.00
CA VAL A 143 1.01 -4.93 9.05
C VAL A 143 1.21 -6.34 8.52
N LEU A 144 0.24 -6.88 7.75
CA LEU A 144 0.29 -8.27 7.29
C LEU A 144 1.33 -8.47 6.19
N LEU A 145 1.46 -7.56 5.25
CA LEU A 145 2.43 -7.71 4.15
C LEU A 145 3.86 -7.57 4.66
N ILE A 146 4.15 -6.61 5.56
CA ILE A 146 5.46 -6.44 6.18
C ILE A 146 5.79 -7.66 7.05
N GLY A 147 4.86 -8.04 7.93
CA GLY A 147 5.03 -9.19 8.81
C GLY A 147 5.17 -10.50 8.07
N GLY A 148 4.37 -10.71 7.01
CA GLY A 148 4.47 -11.88 6.13
C GLY A 148 5.81 -11.96 5.39
N SER A 149 6.29 -10.80 4.88
CA SER A 149 7.60 -10.71 4.23
C SER A 149 8.75 -11.06 5.19
N TYR A 150 8.69 -10.55 6.41
CA TYR A 150 9.63 -10.89 7.47
C TYR A 150 9.55 -12.39 7.81
N TYR A 151 8.33 -12.94 7.98
CA TYR A 151 8.11 -14.34 8.32
C TYR A 151 8.66 -15.30 7.25
N VAL A 152 8.55 -14.94 5.97
CA VAL A 152 9.12 -15.77 4.89
C VAL A 152 10.62 -15.96 5.04
N LEU A 153 11.37 -14.94 5.46
CA LEU A 153 12.82 -15.04 5.60
C LEU A 153 13.25 -15.65 6.95
N SER A 154 12.58 -15.23 8.04
CA SER A 154 12.98 -15.59 9.40
C SER A 154 12.34 -16.88 9.94
N GLY A 155 11.19 -17.28 9.40
CA GLY A 155 10.37 -18.37 9.97
C GLY A 155 9.66 -18.01 11.28
N LEU A 156 9.82 -16.79 11.78
CA LEU A 156 9.31 -16.30 13.05
C LEU A 156 8.53 -15.00 12.85
N TYR A 157 7.72 -14.64 13.83
CA TYR A 157 7.08 -13.34 13.89
C TYR A 157 7.34 -12.73 15.26
N THR A 158 7.82 -11.49 15.31
CA THR A 158 8.19 -10.80 16.55
C THR A 158 7.35 -9.55 16.77
N TRP A 159 7.08 -9.20 18.03
CA TRP A 159 6.42 -7.93 18.37
C TRP A 159 7.22 -6.71 17.90
N ARG A 160 8.55 -6.82 17.82
CA ARG A 160 9.41 -5.76 17.25
C ARG A 160 9.01 -5.43 15.82
N VAL A 161 8.81 -6.44 14.97
CA VAL A 161 8.39 -6.27 13.57
C VAL A 161 6.99 -5.65 13.48
N PHE A 162 6.06 -6.07 14.34
CA PHE A 162 4.75 -5.44 14.41
C PHE A 162 4.87 -3.94 14.66
N TRP A 163 5.59 -3.52 15.71
CA TRP A 163 5.74 -2.11 16.05
C TRP A 163 6.45 -1.31 14.96
N LEU A 164 7.52 -1.86 14.37
CA LEU A 164 8.26 -1.23 13.28
C LEU A 164 7.45 -1.16 11.97
N SER A 165 6.42 -1.98 11.80
CA SER A 165 5.54 -1.92 10.63
C SER A 165 4.52 -0.78 10.68
N LEU A 166 4.17 -0.26 11.88
CA LEU A 166 3.09 0.69 12.05
C LEU A 166 3.28 2.02 11.29
N PRO A 167 4.48 2.67 11.29
CA PRO A 167 4.67 3.89 10.51
C PRO A 167 4.41 3.69 9.02
N PHE A 168 4.90 2.59 8.43
CA PHE A 168 4.63 2.25 7.02
C PHE A 168 3.17 1.92 6.74
N SER A 169 2.51 1.25 7.67
CA SER A 169 1.09 0.93 7.57
C SER A 169 0.23 2.19 7.54
N LEU A 170 0.54 3.17 8.40
CA LEU A 170 -0.10 4.48 8.41
C LEU A 170 0.18 5.28 7.14
N LEU A 171 1.42 5.23 6.62
CA LEU A 171 1.78 5.90 5.36
C LEU A 171 1.06 5.28 4.16
N SER A 172 0.88 3.96 4.12
CA SER A 172 0.10 3.29 3.08
C SER A 172 -1.36 3.73 3.12
N SER A 173 -1.94 3.87 4.32
CA SER A 173 -3.26 4.43 4.54
C SER A 173 -3.34 5.90 4.12
N LEU A 174 -2.31 6.70 4.43
CA LEU A 174 -2.21 8.11 4.04
C LEU A 174 -2.21 8.27 2.53
N LEU A 175 -1.52 7.38 1.81
CA LEU A 175 -1.49 7.41 0.35
C LEU A 175 -2.87 7.09 -0.25
N LEU A 176 -3.60 6.09 0.28
CA LEU A 176 -4.98 5.84 -0.13
C LEU A 176 -5.89 7.02 0.21
N LEU A 177 -5.76 7.60 1.42
CA LEU A 177 -6.51 8.77 1.83
C LEU A 177 -6.28 9.95 0.89
N SER A 178 -5.04 10.14 0.42
CA SER A 178 -4.72 11.19 -0.55
C SER A 178 -5.42 10.98 -1.90
N ASN A 179 -5.62 9.72 -2.33
CA ASN A 179 -6.42 9.40 -3.51
C ASN A 179 -7.91 9.76 -3.29
N GLU A 180 -8.48 9.36 -2.15
CA GLU A 180 -9.89 9.64 -1.84
C GLU A 180 -10.16 11.14 -1.67
N LEU A 181 -9.20 11.91 -1.12
CA LEU A 181 -9.30 13.38 -1.04
C LEU A 181 -9.20 14.04 -2.41
N ARG A 182 -8.29 13.56 -3.28
CA ARG A 182 -8.15 14.06 -4.64
C ARG A 182 -9.42 13.84 -5.44
N ASP A 183 -10.01 12.67 -5.31
CA ASP A 183 -11.12 12.21 -6.14
C ASP A 183 -12.50 12.46 -5.49
N TYR A 184 -12.55 13.20 -4.37
CA TYR A 184 -13.75 13.40 -3.54
C TYR A 184 -14.99 13.81 -4.34
N GLU A 185 -14.89 14.84 -5.19
CA GLU A 185 -16.00 15.35 -5.96
C GLU A 185 -16.46 14.33 -7.02
N SER A 186 -15.51 13.75 -7.76
CA SER A 186 -15.82 12.75 -8.78
C SER A 186 -16.40 11.46 -8.21
N ASP A 187 -15.89 10.99 -7.06
CA ASP A 187 -16.41 9.81 -6.36
C ASP A 187 -17.84 10.07 -5.85
N ARG A 188 -18.08 11.26 -5.27
CA ARG A 188 -19.41 11.67 -4.79
C ARG A 188 -20.43 11.72 -5.93
N ASP A 189 -20.06 12.35 -7.04
CA ASP A 189 -20.94 12.53 -8.21
C ASP A 189 -21.22 11.20 -8.93
N ALA A 190 -20.24 10.27 -8.88
CA ALA A 190 -20.41 8.90 -9.37
C ALA A 190 -21.11 7.95 -8.38
N GLY A 191 -21.51 8.43 -7.20
CA GLY A 191 -22.15 7.61 -6.16
C GLY A 191 -21.23 6.59 -5.47
N ILE A 192 -19.91 6.75 -5.59
CA ILE A 192 -18.92 5.89 -4.95
C ILE A 192 -18.74 6.35 -3.49
N ARG A 193 -19.10 5.50 -2.53
CA ARG A 193 -19.14 5.83 -1.10
C ARG A 193 -17.82 5.47 -0.38
N THR A 194 -16.69 6.06 -0.82
CA THR A 194 -15.42 5.98 -0.11
C THR A 194 -15.53 6.56 1.31
N LEU A 195 -14.50 6.36 2.17
CA LEU A 195 -14.52 6.92 3.52
C LEU A 195 -14.72 8.44 3.46
N ILE A 196 -14.01 9.13 2.57
CA ILE A 196 -14.04 10.60 2.52
C ILE A 196 -15.38 11.12 2.00
N VAL A 197 -16.03 10.42 1.07
CA VAL A 197 -17.39 10.76 0.64
C VAL A 197 -18.39 10.60 1.81
N ARG A 198 -18.17 9.65 2.72
CA ARG A 198 -19.02 9.42 3.89
C ARG A 198 -18.85 10.45 5.01
N ILE A 199 -17.60 10.82 5.34
CA ILE A 199 -17.31 11.71 6.47
C ILE A 199 -17.18 13.17 6.06
N GLY A 200 -17.12 13.46 4.76
CA GLY A 200 -16.94 14.79 4.19
C GLY A 200 -15.47 15.20 4.06
N TYR A 201 -15.21 16.09 3.09
CA TYR A 201 -13.86 16.54 2.72
C TYR A 201 -13.06 17.09 3.91
N HIS A 202 -13.64 18.02 4.69
CA HIS A 202 -12.95 18.63 5.86
C HIS A 202 -12.56 17.61 6.93
N SER A 203 -13.40 16.60 7.18
CA SER A 203 -13.06 15.51 8.10
C SER A 203 -11.93 14.64 7.54
N GLY A 204 -11.91 14.44 6.23
CA GLY A 204 -10.83 13.76 5.52
C GLY A 204 -9.49 14.51 5.66
N VAL A 205 -9.50 15.83 5.53
CA VAL A 205 -8.32 16.67 5.76
C VAL A 205 -7.82 16.53 7.21
N ARG A 206 -8.72 16.55 8.19
CA ARG A 206 -8.33 16.32 9.61
C ARG A 206 -7.71 14.93 9.80
N LEU A 207 -8.29 13.91 9.15
CA LEU A 207 -7.74 12.55 9.19
C LEU A 207 -6.35 12.49 8.55
N TYR A 208 -6.10 13.24 7.48
CA TYR A 208 -4.79 13.34 6.83
C TYR A 208 -3.73 13.87 7.80
N TYR A 209 -4.02 14.98 8.52
CA TYR A 209 -3.14 15.52 9.56
C TYR A 209 -2.94 14.51 10.70
N LEU A 210 -4.02 13.86 11.14
CA LEU A 210 -3.95 12.86 12.22
C LEU A 210 -3.01 11.69 11.85
N LEU A 211 -3.14 11.14 10.63
CA LEU A 211 -2.28 10.03 10.19
C LEU A 211 -0.80 10.44 10.15
N ILE A 212 -0.48 11.65 9.63
CA ILE A 212 0.90 12.17 9.65
C ILE A 212 1.40 12.30 11.10
N SER A 213 0.61 12.90 11.98
CA SER A 213 0.98 13.08 13.38
C SER A 213 1.24 11.75 14.08
N LEU A 214 0.40 10.74 13.80
CA LEU A 214 0.57 9.38 14.33
C LEU A 214 1.84 8.70 13.82
N VAL A 215 2.21 8.89 12.54
CA VAL A 215 3.47 8.34 11.98
C VAL A 215 4.65 8.84 12.80
N TYR A 216 4.79 10.15 12.98
CA TYR A 216 5.91 10.71 13.74
C TYR A 216 5.84 10.39 15.24
N LEU A 217 4.64 10.42 15.83
CA LEU A 217 4.44 10.07 17.24
C LEU A 217 4.90 8.61 17.51
N ILE A 218 4.50 7.67 16.67
CA ILE A 218 4.94 6.28 16.80
C ILE A 218 6.45 6.17 16.63
N CYS A 219 7.06 6.87 15.67
CA CYS A 219 8.52 6.87 15.52
C CYS A 219 9.23 7.41 16.77
N VAL A 220 8.70 8.47 17.40
CA VAL A 220 9.21 8.98 18.69
C VAL A 220 9.10 7.92 19.78
N MET A 221 7.93 7.29 19.90
CA MET A 221 7.72 6.22 20.88
C MET A 221 8.67 5.04 20.67
N LEU A 222 8.89 4.63 19.43
CA LEU A 222 9.83 3.56 19.07
C LEU A 222 11.29 3.93 19.38
N TYR A 223 11.65 5.19 19.17
CA TYR A 223 12.98 5.71 19.53
C TYR A 223 13.20 5.66 21.05
N TRP A 224 12.24 6.17 21.84
CA TRP A 224 12.33 6.12 23.31
C TRP A 224 12.27 4.70 23.86
N ALA A 225 11.61 3.77 23.17
CA ALA A 225 11.59 2.35 23.54
C ALA A 225 12.87 1.60 23.13
N GLY A 226 13.85 2.27 22.48
CA GLY A 226 15.07 1.65 21.98
C GLY A 226 14.86 0.67 20.81
N ILE A 227 13.71 0.74 20.14
CA ILE A 227 13.33 -0.15 19.02
C ILE A 227 13.78 0.44 17.68
N LEU A 228 13.74 1.77 17.54
CA LEU A 228 14.17 2.52 16.38
C LEU A 228 15.43 3.33 16.71
N PRO A 229 16.56 3.09 16.05
CA PRO A 229 17.85 3.69 16.46
C PRO A 229 17.97 5.18 16.19
N GLY A 230 17.31 5.69 15.14
CA GLY A 230 17.46 7.08 14.73
C GLY A 230 16.11 7.74 14.38
N PHE A 231 15.66 8.67 15.24
CA PHE A 231 14.43 9.46 14.95
C PHE A 231 14.74 10.77 14.24
N PHE A 232 15.82 11.47 14.58
CA PHE A 232 16.08 12.84 14.10
C PHE A 232 16.20 12.96 12.59
N MET A 233 16.74 11.93 11.91
CA MET A 233 16.80 11.92 10.44
C MET A 233 15.40 11.93 9.81
N LEU A 234 14.42 11.30 10.47
CA LEU A 234 13.05 11.27 9.96
C LEU A 234 12.40 12.65 9.97
N LEU A 235 12.81 13.56 10.86
CA LEU A 235 12.29 14.93 10.88
C LEU A 235 12.57 15.69 9.59
N ILE A 236 13.68 15.39 8.91
CA ILE A 236 14.03 16.03 7.63
C ILE A 236 12.98 15.70 6.56
N THR A 237 12.35 14.54 6.65
CA THR A 237 11.30 14.12 5.70
C THR A 237 10.04 14.98 5.79
N SER A 238 9.83 15.71 6.90
CA SER A 238 8.70 16.63 7.06
C SER A 238 8.71 17.76 6.04
N LEU A 239 9.87 18.14 5.50
CA LEU A 239 9.98 19.12 4.43
C LEU A 239 9.23 18.68 3.16
N ALA A 240 9.14 17.39 2.90
CA ALA A 240 8.38 16.85 1.77
C ALA A 240 6.86 16.94 1.95
N LEU A 241 6.38 17.24 3.18
CA LEU A 241 4.96 17.44 3.47
C LEU A 241 4.45 18.82 3.05
N VAL A 242 5.32 19.82 2.88
CA VAL A 242 4.90 21.19 2.49
C VAL A 242 4.03 21.16 1.22
N GLY A 243 4.46 20.39 0.22
CA GLY A 243 3.73 20.27 -1.04
C GLY A 243 2.31 19.69 -0.88
N PRO A 244 2.15 18.46 -0.35
CA PRO A 244 0.83 17.88 -0.17
C PRO A 244 -0.07 18.68 0.79
N LEU A 245 0.48 19.26 1.89
CA LEU A 245 -0.33 20.03 2.83
C LEU A 245 -0.92 21.30 2.20
N ASN A 246 -0.15 22.02 1.37
CA ASN A 246 -0.65 23.19 0.65
C ASN A 246 -1.75 22.85 -0.36
N LEU A 247 -1.82 21.59 -0.83
CA LEU A 247 -2.85 21.16 -1.78
C LEU A 247 -4.18 20.78 -1.11
N LEU A 248 -4.20 20.54 0.21
CA LEU A 248 -5.43 20.16 0.90
C LEU A 248 -6.50 21.27 0.85
N ASP A 249 -6.09 22.53 0.85
CA ASP A 249 -7.00 23.69 0.77
C ASP A 249 -7.12 24.25 -0.65
N SER A 250 -6.52 23.55 -1.64
CA SER A 250 -6.50 23.99 -3.05
C SER A 250 -7.75 23.54 -3.82
N PRO A 251 -8.10 24.25 -4.91
CA PRO A 251 -9.17 23.83 -5.83
C PRO A 251 -8.93 22.43 -6.40
N THR A 252 -10.02 21.74 -6.78
CA THR A 252 -10.02 20.38 -7.31
C THR A 252 -9.00 20.16 -8.45
N THR A 253 -8.83 21.14 -9.33
CA THR A 253 -7.86 21.07 -10.45
C THR A 253 -6.42 20.96 -10.01
N GLN A 254 -6.05 21.59 -8.90
CA GLN A 254 -4.68 21.55 -8.37
C GLN A 254 -4.46 20.30 -7.51
N ARG A 255 -5.50 19.78 -6.86
CA ARG A 255 -5.46 18.57 -6.02
C ARG A 255 -5.04 17.30 -6.78
N GLN A 256 -5.04 17.30 -8.10
CA GLN A 256 -4.54 16.18 -8.91
C GLN A 256 -3.08 15.79 -8.55
N ARG A 257 -2.30 16.74 -8.01
CA ARG A 257 -0.92 16.49 -7.55
C ARG A 257 -0.83 15.96 -6.11
N LEU A 258 -1.92 15.89 -5.35
CA LEU A 258 -1.91 15.47 -3.94
C LEU A 258 -1.30 14.07 -3.77
N THR A 259 -1.84 13.08 -4.49
CA THR A 259 -1.35 11.70 -4.42
C THR A 259 0.11 11.55 -4.87
N PRO A 260 0.54 12.10 -6.02
CA PRO A 260 1.97 12.09 -6.39
C PRO A 260 2.89 12.68 -5.34
N LEU A 261 2.53 13.80 -4.72
CA LEU A 261 3.35 14.44 -3.68
C LEU A 261 3.34 13.64 -2.37
N THR A 262 2.19 13.09 -1.97
CA THR A 262 2.11 12.16 -0.83
C THR A 262 2.96 10.90 -1.09
N GLY A 263 2.97 10.39 -2.32
CA GLY A 263 3.82 9.27 -2.72
C GLY A 263 5.31 9.58 -2.65
N ARG A 264 5.72 10.80 -3.02
CA ARG A 264 7.12 11.26 -2.83
C ARG A 264 7.50 11.32 -1.36
N PHE A 265 6.63 11.85 -0.52
CA PHE A 265 6.83 11.84 0.93
C PHE A 265 6.95 10.41 1.46
N TYR A 266 6.06 9.51 1.05
CA TYR A 266 6.12 8.08 1.41
C TYR A 266 7.48 7.45 1.07
N LEU A 267 7.99 7.71 -0.14
CA LEU A 267 9.27 7.18 -0.60
C LEU A 267 10.45 7.74 0.20
N LEU A 268 10.47 9.07 0.39
CA LEU A 268 11.54 9.73 1.14
C LEU A 268 11.56 9.26 2.59
N PHE A 269 10.39 9.23 3.23
CA PHE A 269 10.27 8.70 4.59
C PHE A 269 10.70 7.24 4.65
N GLY A 270 10.23 6.41 3.71
CA GLY A 270 10.55 5.00 3.66
C GLY A 270 12.05 4.73 3.51
N ALA A 271 12.70 5.44 2.59
CA ALA A 271 14.15 5.33 2.39
C ALA A 271 14.92 5.75 3.65
N THR A 272 14.53 6.88 4.27
CA THR A 272 15.17 7.37 5.50
C THR A 272 14.92 6.41 6.67
N TYR A 273 13.71 5.87 6.79
CA TYR A 273 13.37 4.90 7.83
C TYR A 273 14.20 3.60 7.71
N LEU A 274 14.33 3.08 6.49
CA LEU A 274 15.20 1.93 6.23
C LEU A 274 16.65 2.27 6.54
N ALA A 275 17.15 3.43 6.13
CA ALA A 275 18.52 3.86 6.42
C ALA A 275 18.78 3.91 7.93
N THR A 276 17.84 4.45 8.75
CA THR A 276 18.00 4.48 10.20
C THR A 276 18.08 3.08 10.81
N LEU A 277 17.32 2.11 10.29
CA LEU A 277 17.36 0.74 10.78
C LEU A 277 18.70 0.03 10.47
N TRP A 278 19.34 0.39 9.34
CA TRP A 278 20.61 -0.20 8.93
C TRP A 278 21.83 0.46 9.60
N MET A 279 21.67 1.66 10.17
CA MET A 279 22.78 2.37 10.84
C MET A 279 23.19 1.77 12.17
N ASP A 280 22.37 0.92 12.77
CA ASP A 280 22.62 0.31 14.09
C ASP A 280 23.27 -1.09 13.98
N LEU A 281 23.64 -1.48 12.77
CA LEU A 281 24.41 -2.72 12.59
C LEU A 281 25.85 -2.47 13.04
N PRO A 282 26.40 -3.34 13.92
CA PRO A 282 27.78 -3.24 14.38
C PRO A 282 28.80 -3.41 13.26
#